data_07a2d65b0c2414d18b97893103513ef9
#
_entry.id   07a2d65b0c2414d18b97893103513ef9
#
_cell.length_a   1.000
_cell.length_b   1.000
_cell.length_c   1.000
_cell.angle_alpha   90.00
_cell.angle_beta   90.00
_cell.angle_gamma   90.00
#
_symmetry.space_group_name_H-M   'P 1'
#
loop_
_entity.id
_entity.type
_entity.pdbx_description
1 polymer ?
#
loop_
_entity_poly.entity_id
_entity_poly.type
_entity_poly.pdbx_seq_one_letter_code
_entity_poly.pdbx_strand_id
1 'polypeptide(L)'
;MTSSALLDRADVLVIGGGVLGCAALYHLARRGVDVALVERGELNREASGSNAGTLHVQMPGKHFRLNYDGRDLTHAERAHIEATDRLYAEAARVWATLETELDADLGVRRHGGLMVAETEADLALLDRKSRLERPFGIDTEIVTTRDMLAIAPHLSASIPGAAYCPEEGFANPLLAAPAYVRAAVRRGARVHRHARAIGIERVGASFRVQTPAGTVEAGRVVCAAGAQTPEIAAMVGLTLPIVPHALQVMVSEPRPPALAQLIQHASRQLSLRQTPHGTFVIGGGWPAEPVKADGARPQTVLPSIVGSARIVSDVLPCVADARILRAWAGMTTATGARNRVGFIGEHAPVPGFYVLMAGGWGFALSPVLGRLLSELLLDRAPSLPVDEFSVSRWAEAA
;
A
#
# COMPACT_ATOMS: atom_id res chain seq x y z
N MET A 1 25.07 -31.87 -1.99
CA MET A 1 23.82 -31.07 -2.09
C MET A 1 22.68 -32.06 -2.12
N THR A 2 21.94 -32.21 -1.03
CA THR A 2 20.75 -33.07 -0.97
C THR A 2 19.68 -32.43 -1.89
N SER A 3 19.27 -33.18 -2.91
CA SER A 3 18.15 -32.76 -3.78
C SER A 3 16.92 -32.58 -2.90
N SER A 4 16.53 -31.32 -2.67
CA SER A 4 15.26 -31.02 -2.01
C SER A 4 14.11 -31.55 -2.86
N ALA A 5 13.13 -32.21 -2.24
CA ALA A 5 11.98 -32.75 -2.94
C ALA A 5 11.23 -31.65 -3.70
N LEU A 6 10.65 -31.97 -4.85
CA LEU A 6 9.80 -31.03 -5.60
C LEU A 6 8.53 -30.76 -4.79
N LEU A 7 8.30 -29.49 -4.44
CA LEU A 7 7.09 -29.03 -3.74
C LEU A 7 5.98 -28.72 -4.74
N ASP A 8 6.33 -28.04 -5.85
CA ASP A 8 5.35 -27.60 -6.86
C ASP A 8 6.04 -27.28 -8.19
N ARG A 9 5.22 -27.21 -9.27
CA ARG A 9 5.59 -26.66 -10.57
C ARG A 9 4.48 -25.74 -11.08
N ALA A 10 4.84 -24.56 -11.58
CA ALA A 10 3.90 -23.56 -12.06
C ALA A 10 4.45 -22.79 -13.27
N ASP A 11 3.60 -22.16 -14.07
CA ASP A 11 4.05 -21.19 -15.07
C ASP A 11 4.62 -19.95 -14.42
N VAL A 12 3.96 -19.50 -13.31
CA VAL A 12 4.37 -18.32 -12.55
C VAL A 12 4.38 -18.65 -11.06
N LEU A 13 5.48 -18.29 -10.37
CA LEU A 13 5.58 -18.32 -8.93
C LEU A 13 5.58 -16.90 -8.35
N VAL A 14 4.68 -16.62 -7.43
CA VAL A 14 4.65 -15.39 -6.64
C VAL A 14 5.33 -15.64 -5.29
N ILE A 15 6.31 -14.81 -4.94
CA ILE A 15 7.01 -14.85 -3.64
C ILE A 15 6.48 -13.71 -2.77
N GLY A 16 5.74 -14.07 -1.71
CA GLY A 16 5.18 -13.14 -0.73
C GLY A 16 3.65 -13.09 -0.70
N GLY A 17 3.08 -13.40 0.46
CA GLY A 17 1.64 -13.45 0.73
C GLY A 17 1.06 -12.16 1.31
N GLY A 18 1.66 -11.01 1.01
CA GLY A 18 1.08 -9.68 1.26
C GLY A 18 -0.02 -9.34 0.23
N VAL A 19 -0.70 -8.21 0.43
CA VAL A 19 -1.84 -7.83 -0.43
C VAL A 19 -1.47 -7.71 -1.91
N LEU A 20 -0.25 -7.24 -2.23
CA LEU A 20 0.23 -7.14 -3.62
C LEU A 20 0.44 -8.51 -4.25
N GLY A 21 1.11 -9.44 -3.56
CA GLY A 21 1.30 -10.80 -4.05
C GLY A 21 -0.03 -11.55 -4.19
N CYS A 22 -0.96 -11.36 -3.25
CA CYS A 22 -2.30 -11.96 -3.32
C CYS A 22 -3.12 -11.37 -4.48
N ALA A 23 -3.02 -10.07 -4.75
CA ALA A 23 -3.65 -9.43 -5.91
C ALA A 23 -3.04 -9.94 -7.23
N ALA A 24 -1.70 -10.04 -7.32
CA ALA A 24 -1.03 -10.62 -8.48
C ALA A 24 -1.47 -12.08 -8.73
N LEU A 25 -1.50 -12.90 -7.68
CA LEU A 25 -1.99 -14.29 -7.75
C LEU A 25 -3.41 -14.35 -8.34
N TYR A 26 -4.31 -13.49 -7.85
CA TYR A 26 -5.69 -13.43 -8.33
C TYR A 26 -5.77 -13.02 -9.81
N HIS A 27 -5.10 -11.94 -10.20
CA HIS A 27 -5.19 -11.46 -11.57
C HIS A 27 -4.55 -12.42 -12.58
N LEU A 28 -3.48 -13.13 -12.21
CA LEU A 28 -2.89 -14.19 -13.02
C LEU A 28 -3.83 -15.40 -13.14
N ALA A 29 -4.35 -15.91 -12.03
CA ALA A 29 -5.30 -17.02 -12.04
C ALA A 29 -6.59 -16.71 -12.82
N ARG A 30 -7.12 -15.48 -12.70
CA ARG A 30 -8.28 -14.99 -13.45
C ARG A 30 -8.06 -15.05 -14.98
N ARG A 31 -6.80 -14.96 -15.41
CA ARG A 31 -6.41 -15.02 -16.83
C ARG A 31 -6.00 -16.43 -17.28
N GLY A 32 -6.21 -17.44 -16.45
CA GLY A 32 -5.95 -18.84 -16.76
C GLY A 32 -4.47 -19.24 -16.68
N VAL A 33 -3.63 -18.42 -16.02
CA VAL A 33 -2.23 -18.77 -15.78
C VAL A 33 -2.14 -19.83 -14.69
N ASP A 34 -1.34 -20.86 -14.88
CA ASP A 34 -0.96 -21.79 -13.81
C ASP A 34 -0.02 -21.09 -12.83
N VAL A 35 -0.54 -20.72 -11.66
CA VAL A 35 0.17 -19.86 -10.70
C VAL A 35 0.17 -20.44 -9.30
N ALA A 36 1.35 -20.39 -8.68
CA ALA A 36 1.55 -20.73 -7.27
C ALA A 36 2.09 -19.52 -6.48
N LEU A 37 1.84 -19.49 -5.18
CA LEU A 37 2.39 -18.51 -4.26
C LEU A 37 3.10 -19.23 -3.11
N VAL A 38 4.30 -18.76 -2.77
CA VAL A 38 5.00 -19.14 -1.54
C VAL A 38 5.04 -17.97 -0.56
N GLU A 39 4.76 -18.26 0.72
CA GLU A 39 4.81 -17.29 1.82
C GLU A 39 5.64 -17.88 2.97
N ARG A 40 6.50 -17.07 3.57
CA ARG A 40 7.38 -17.50 4.67
C ARG A 40 6.65 -17.88 5.95
N GLY A 41 5.48 -17.32 6.16
CA GLY A 41 4.66 -17.56 7.35
C GLY A 41 3.18 -17.64 6.99
N GLU A 42 2.36 -16.92 7.75
CA GLU A 42 0.94 -16.76 7.45
C GLU A 42 0.71 -15.59 6.49
N LEU A 43 -0.33 -15.69 5.66
CA LEU A 43 -0.72 -14.62 4.75
C LEU A 43 -1.09 -13.33 5.50
N ASN A 44 -0.82 -12.19 4.88
CA ASN A 44 -1.29 -10.88 5.37
C ASN A 44 -0.73 -10.46 6.75
N ARG A 45 0.43 -10.94 7.16
CA ARG A 45 0.96 -10.74 8.53
C ARG A 45 1.78 -9.48 8.72
N GLU A 46 2.43 -8.98 7.68
CA GLU A 46 3.30 -7.81 7.74
C GLU A 46 2.52 -6.50 7.44
N ALA A 47 3.10 -5.55 6.72
CA ALA A 47 2.48 -4.26 6.40
C ALA A 47 1.02 -4.37 5.93
N SER A 48 0.70 -5.39 5.14
CA SER A 48 -0.63 -5.57 4.56
C SER A 48 -1.74 -5.81 5.58
N GLY A 49 -1.46 -6.54 6.66
CA GLY A 49 -2.40 -6.77 7.74
C GLY A 49 -2.26 -5.81 8.92
N SER A 50 -1.20 -4.99 8.92
CA SER A 50 -0.88 -4.07 10.02
C SER A 50 -1.20 -2.60 9.71
N ASN A 51 -1.64 -2.27 8.48
CA ASN A 51 -1.95 -0.89 8.09
C ASN A 51 -3.33 -0.43 8.59
N ALA A 52 -3.61 0.88 8.46
CA ALA A 52 -4.86 1.47 8.92
C ALA A 52 -6.06 1.20 7.99
N GLY A 53 -5.85 0.59 6.82
CA GLY A 53 -6.90 0.28 5.85
C GLY A 53 -7.40 1.48 5.06
N THR A 54 -6.62 2.54 4.98
CA THR A 54 -7.01 3.78 4.30
C THR A 54 -6.85 3.66 2.79
N LEU A 55 -7.83 4.15 2.06
CA LEU A 55 -7.87 4.25 0.61
C LEU A 55 -7.61 5.71 0.24
N HIS A 56 -6.33 6.08 0.30
CA HIS A 56 -5.89 7.41 -0.09
C HIS A 56 -5.97 7.57 -1.61
N VAL A 57 -6.40 8.73 -2.05
CA VAL A 57 -6.39 9.14 -3.46
C VAL A 57 -5.50 10.35 -3.64
N GLN A 58 -5.69 11.38 -2.83
CA GLN A 58 -4.87 12.60 -2.88
C GLN A 58 -3.43 12.35 -2.42
N MET A 59 -2.47 13.10 -3.00
CA MET A 59 -1.10 13.16 -2.52
C MET A 59 -1.05 13.68 -1.07
N PRO A 60 -0.28 13.06 -0.16
CA PRO A 60 -0.12 13.59 1.20
C PRO A 60 0.43 15.02 1.18
N GLY A 61 -0.19 15.93 1.96
CA GLY A 61 0.21 17.34 2.02
C GLY A 61 1.68 17.54 2.41
N LYS A 62 2.16 16.75 3.38
CA LYS A 62 3.59 16.77 3.76
C LYS A 62 4.51 16.36 2.60
N HIS A 63 4.11 15.37 1.79
CA HIS A 63 4.89 14.96 0.62
C HIS A 63 4.93 16.06 -0.43
N PHE A 64 3.80 16.68 -0.73
CA PHE A 64 3.73 17.83 -1.63
C PHE A 64 4.62 18.96 -1.15
N ARG A 65 4.52 19.36 0.13
CA ARG A 65 5.32 20.44 0.73
C ARG A 65 6.82 20.22 0.59
N LEU A 66 7.28 19.00 0.88
CA LEU A 66 8.73 18.71 0.88
C LEU A 66 9.33 18.57 -0.51
N ASN A 67 8.53 18.19 -1.50
CA ASN A 67 9.07 17.82 -2.80
C ASN A 67 8.66 18.76 -3.94
N TYR A 68 7.52 19.44 -3.85
CA TYR A 68 6.92 20.12 -4.99
C TYR A 68 6.46 21.56 -4.73
N ASP A 69 6.17 21.93 -3.48
CA ASP A 69 5.62 23.24 -3.16
C ASP A 69 6.65 24.38 -3.33
N GLY A 70 6.20 25.49 -3.92
CA GLY A 70 6.98 26.72 -4.03
C GLY A 70 8.12 26.69 -5.04
N ARG A 71 8.15 25.74 -5.97
CA ARG A 71 9.17 25.64 -7.03
C ARG A 71 8.61 25.14 -8.35
N ASP A 72 9.36 25.42 -9.42
CA ASP A 72 9.05 24.85 -10.72
C ASP A 72 9.37 23.35 -10.76
N LEU A 73 8.44 22.58 -11.32
CA LEU A 73 8.61 21.15 -11.52
C LEU A 73 9.31 20.89 -12.85
N THR A 74 10.29 20.00 -12.82
CA THR A 74 10.90 19.46 -14.04
C THR A 74 9.88 18.65 -14.83
N HIS A 75 10.15 18.40 -16.11
CA HIS A 75 9.31 17.53 -16.95
C HIS A 75 9.20 16.12 -16.37
N ALA A 76 10.31 15.55 -15.88
CA ALA A 76 10.34 14.24 -15.27
C ALA A 76 9.50 14.15 -13.98
N GLU A 77 9.52 15.19 -13.15
CA GLU A 77 8.70 15.25 -11.94
C GLU A 77 7.20 15.34 -12.28
N ARG A 78 6.82 16.11 -13.29
CA ARG A 78 5.42 16.18 -13.76
C ARG A 78 4.96 14.82 -14.29
N ALA A 79 5.77 14.15 -15.12
CA ALA A 79 5.47 12.81 -15.63
C ALA A 79 5.30 11.79 -14.50
N HIS A 80 6.16 11.84 -13.49
CA HIS A 80 6.05 10.95 -12.32
C HIS A 80 4.79 11.22 -11.48
N ILE A 81 4.44 12.51 -11.26
CA ILE A 81 3.20 12.90 -10.56
C ILE A 81 2.00 12.41 -11.36
N GLU A 82 1.96 12.69 -12.67
CA GLU A 82 0.88 12.26 -13.54
C GLU A 82 0.68 10.75 -13.50
N ALA A 83 1.76 9.97 -13.68
CA ALA A 83 1.70 8.52 -13.64
C ALA A 83 1.20 8.01 -12.27
N THR A 84 1.70 8.61 -11.18
CA THR A 84 1.29 8.26 -9.82
C THR A 84 -0.19 8.55 -9.59
N ASP A 85 -0.64 9.77 -9.90
CA ASP A 85 -2.00 10.21 -9.60
C ASP A 85 -3.03 9.47 -10.44
N ARG A 86 -2.70 9.14 -11.71
CA ARG A 86 -3.52 8.24 -12.55
C ARG A 86 -3.69 6.84 -11.94
N LEU A 87 -2.65 6.28 -11.31
CA LEU A 87 -2.76 5.00 -10.60
C LEU A 87 -3.70 5.10 -9.40
N TYR A 88 -3.64 6.20 -8.62
CA TYR A 88 -4.51 6.40 -7.47
C TYR A 88 -5.97 6.62 -7.90
N ALA A 89 -6.21 7.44 -8.91
CA ALA A 89 -7.54 7.66 -9.46
C ALA A 89 -8.16 6.34 -9.98
N GLU A 90 -7.39 5.53 -10.68
CA GLU A 90 -7.85 4.22 -11.13
C GLU A 90 -8.06 3.24 -9.96
N ALA A 91 -7.18 3.25 -8.96
CA ALA A 91 -7.36 2.41 -7.77
C ALA A 91 -8.66 2.74 -7.04
N ALA A 92 -9.00 4.02 -6.92
CA ALA A 92 -10.28 4.47 -6.34
C ALA A 92 -11.49 3.88 -7.10
N ARG A 93 -11.44 3.87 -8.44
CA ARG A 93 -12.50 3.27 -9.27
C ARG A 93 -12.61 1.76 -9.06
N VAL A 94 -11.47 1.06 -9.03
CA VAL A 94 -11.47 -0.40 -8.83
C VAL A 94 -11.94 -0.78 -7.43
N TRP A 95 -11.57 -0.05 -6.39
CA TRP A 95 -12.07 -0.29 -5.04
C TRP A 95 -13.60 -0.17 -4.93
N ALA A 96 -14.24 0.64 -5.79
CA ALA A 96 -15.70 0.77 -5.82
C ALA A 96 -16.43 -0.53 -6.21
N THR A 97 -15.79 -1.42 -6.95
CA THR A 97 -16.37 -2.66 -7.47
C THR A 97 -15.69 -3.93 -6.95
N LEU A 98 -14.61 -3.79 -6.19
CA LEU A 98 -13.75 -4.91 -5.81
C LEU A 98 -14.46 -5.96 -4.95
N GLU A 99 -15.38 -5.55 -4.08
CA GLU A 99 -16.19 -6.49 -3.26
C GLU A 99 -17.04 -7.41 -4.14
N THR A 100 -17.67 -6.84 -5.17
CA THR A 100 -18.43 -7.61 -6.17
C THR A 100 -17.51 -8.51 -6.99
N GLU A 101 -16.36 -8.01 -7.44
CA GLU A 101 -15.40 -8.75 -8.26
C GLU A 101 -14.84 -9.97 -7.51
N LEU A 102 -14.54 -9.83 -6.23
CA LEU A 102 -13.98 -10.90 -5.39
C LEU A 102 -15.05 -11.79 -4.75
N ASP A 103 -16.32 -11.39 -4.85
CA ASP A 103 -17.44 -12.04 -4.12
C ASP A 103 -17.10 -12.12 -2.62
N ALA A 104 -16.84 -10.95 -2.01
CA ALA A 104 -16.40 -10.85 -0.63
C ALA A 104 -16.66 -9.46 -0.03
N ASP A 105 -17.13 -9.42 1.21
CA ASP A 105 -17.17 -8.20 2.01
C ASP A 105 -15.73 -7.85 2.45
N LEU A 106 -15.25 -6.70 2.06
CA LEU A 106 -13.95 -6.15 2.45
C LEU A 106 -14.10 -5.00 3.46
N GLY A 107 -15.33 -4.65 3.81
CA GLY A 107 -15.65 -3.51 4.64
C GLY A 107 -15.32 -2.17 3.99
N VAL A 108 -15.47 -2.07 2.67
CA VAL A 108 -15.22 -0.83 1.93
C VAL A 108 -16.24 0.23 2.32
N ARG A 109 -15.74 1.40 2.72
CA ARG A 109 -16.55 2.59 3.02
C ARG A 109 -15.92 3.78 2.29
N ARG A 110 -16.69 4.41 1.39
CA ARG A 110 -16.27 5.53 0.56
C ARG A 110 -17.17 6.73 0.81
N HIS A 111 -17.03 7.32 1.97
CA HIS A 111 -17.75 8.53 2.38
C HIS A 111 -16.94 9.81 2.19
N GLY A 112 -15.87 9.72 1.38
CA GLY A 112 -14.91 10.78 1.15
C GLY A 112 -13.81 10.84 2.21
N GLY A 113 -12.86 11.74 1.95
CA GLY A 113 -11.75 12.05 2.86
C GLY A 113 -11.53 13.55 2.94
N LEU A 114 -11.15 14.00 4.12
CA LEU A 114 -10.79 15.38 4.43
C LEU A 114 -9.33 15.44 4.83
N MET A 115 -8.51 16.16 4.07
CA MET A 115 -7.16 16.55 4.47
C MET A 115 -7.26 17.92 5.15
N VAL A 116 -7.28 17.92 6.48
CA VAL A 116 -7.51 19.15 7.27
C VAL A 116 -6.26 20.03 7.28
N ALA A 117 -6.49 21.34 7.22
CA ALA A 117 -5.48 22.38 7.40
C ALA A 117 -5.43 22.83 8.86
N GLU A 118 -4.26 23.17 9.38
CA GLU A 118 -4.11 23.73 10.73
C GLU A 118 -3.98 25.27 10.68
N THR A 119 -3.57 25.80 9.54
CA THR A 119 -3.35 27.21 9.29
C THR A 119 -3.85 27.63 7.92
N GLU A 120 -4.04 28.93 7.70
CA GLU A 120 -4.31 29.49 6.36
C GLU A 120 -3.20 29.15 5.35
N ALA A 121 -1.95 29.06 5.81
CA ALA A 121 -0.84 28.62 4.97
C ALA A 121 -0.96 27.15 4.53
N ASP A 122 -1.46 26.28 5.40
CA ASP A 122 -1.78 24.90 5.06
C ASP A 122 -2.93 24.83 4.05
N LEU A 123 -3.96 25.66 4.22
CA LEU A 123 -5.09 25.70 3.29
C LEU A 123 -4.65 26.15 1.90
N ALA A 124 -3.81 27.20 1.82
CA ALA A 124 -3.22 27.64 0.57
C ALA A 124 -2.31 26.57 -0.07
N LEU A 125 -1.59 25.79 0.74
CA LEU A 125 -0.80 24.65 0.25
C LEU A 125 -1.71 23.57 -0.34
N LEU A 126 -2.83 23.24 0.33
CA LEU A 126 -3.79 22.26 -0.17
C LEU A 126 -4.44 22.70 -1.48
N ASP A 127 -4.72 24.00 -1.67
CA ASP A 127 -5.23 24.55 -2.92
C ASP A 127 -4.22 24.39 -4.06
N ARG A 128 -2.94 24.72 -3.83
CA ARG A 128 -1.88 24.52 -4.84
C ARG A 128 -1.71 23.04 -5.20
N LYS A 129 -1.77 22.16 -4.21
CA LYS A 129 -1.72 20.70 -4.39
C LYS A 129 -2.90 20.21 -5.24
N SER A 130 -4.11 20.62 -4.91
CA SER A 130 -5.34 20.26 -5.64
C SER A 130 -5.27 20.66 -7.11
N ARG A 131 -4.76 21.88 -7.40
CA ARG A 131 -4.58 22.34 -8.78
C ARG A 131 -3.56 21.51 -9.56
N LEU A 132 -2.53 20.96 -8.89
CA LEU A 132 -1.55 20.08 -9.51
C LEU A 132 -2.14 18.71 -9.85
N GLU A 133 -2.97 18.14 -8.97
CA GLU A 133 -3.53 16.79 -9.08
C GLU A 133 -4.75 16.69 -10.00
N ARG A 134 -5.56 17.75 -10.08
CA ARG A 134 -6.82 17.78 -10.83
C ARG A 134 -6.69 17.36 -12.31
N PRO A 135 -5.67 17.80 -13.08
CA PRO A 135 -5.50 17.37 -14.48
C PRO A 135 -5.29 15.86 -14.63
N PHE A 136 -4.90 15.16 -13.57
CA PHE A 136 -4.58 13.74 -13.57
C PHE A 136 -5.71 12.86 -13.02
N GLY A 137 -6.88 13.48 -12.74
CA GLY A 137 -8.10 12.78 -12.37
C GLY A 137 -8.33 12.64 -10.87
N ILE A 138 -7.61 13.40 -10.04
CA ILE A 138 -7.88 13.51 -8.60
C ILE A 138 -8.65 14.82 -8.39
N ASP A 139 -9.95 14.69 -8.20
CA ASP A 139 -10.82 15.85 -7.97
C ASP A 139 -10.96 16.10 -6.47
N THR A 140 -10.39 17.24 -6.03
CA THR A 140 -10.46 17.70 -4.65
C THR A 140 -11.05 19.10 -4.61
N GLU A 141 -11.93 19.34 -3.64
CA GLU A 141 -12.52 20.63 -3.35
C GLU A 141 -11.92 21.22 -2.07
N ILE A 142 -11.52 22.50 -2.12
CA ILE A 142 -11.13 23.23 -0.91
C ILE A 142 -12.39 23.72 -0.23
N VAL A 143 -12.65 23.20 0.97
CA VAL A 143 -13.83 23.50 1.76
C VAL A 143 -13.49 24.41 2.94
N THR A 144 -14.39 25.35 3.24
CA THR A 144 -14.29 26.22 4.41
C THR A 144 -14.56 25.45 5.69
N THR A 145 -14.26 26.05 6.88
CA THR A 145 -14.65 25.48 8.19
C THR A 145 -16.15 25.12 8.21
N ARG A 146 -17.00 25.99 7.73
CA ARG A 146 -18.46 25.79 7.70
C ARG A 146 -18.82 24.54 6.89
N ASP A 147 -18.30 24.42 5.68
CA ASP A 147 -18.62 23.31 4.78
C ASP A 147 -18.00 22.01 5.27
N MET A 148 -16.77 22.07 5.81
CA MET A 148 -16.12 20.94 6.48
C MET A 148 -16.95 20.40 7.65
N LEU A 149 -17.49 21.30 8.51
CA LEU A 149 -18.33 20.90 9.63
C LEU A 149 -19.72 20.40 9.17
N ALA A 150 -20.21 20.79 8.00
CA ALA A 150 -21.41 20.21 7.42
C ALA A 150 -21.16 18.75 6.96
N ILE A 151 -19.94 18.42 6.51
CA ILE A 151 -19.52 17.08 6.11
C ILE A 151 -19.18 16.21 7.34
N ALA A 152 -18.42 16.75 8.30
CA ALA A 152 -17.90 16.06 9.48
C ALA A 152 -18.09 16.94 10.75
N PRO A 153 -19.30 16.92 11.36
CA PRO A 153 -19.71 17.88 12.39
C PRO A 153 -18.90 17.88 13.69
N HIS A 154 -18.17 16.81 13.95
CA HIS A 154 -17.39 16.64 15.18
C HIS A 154 -15.93 17.08 15.07
N LEU A 155 -15.50 17.50 13.88
CA LEU A 155 -14.16 18.09 13.73
C LEU A 155 -14.06 19.42 14.48
N SER A 156 -12.83 19.77 14.84
CA SER A 156 -12.57 21.03 15.56
C SER A 156 -12.95 22.25 14.72
N ALA A 157 -13.74 23.15 15.30
CA ALA A 157 -14.10 24.42 14.65
C ALA A 157 -12.91 25.40 14.52
N SER A 158 -11.76 25.10 15.14
CA SER A 158 -10.53 25.87 14.95
C SER A 158 -9.79 25.56 13.63
N ILE A 159 -10.21 24.52 12.91
CA ILE A 159 -9.66 24.14 11.61
C ILE A 159 -10.18 25.11 10.55
N PRO A 160 -9.31 25.89 9.84
CA PRO A 160 -9.76 26.89 8.87
C PRO A 160 -10.39 26.29 7.61
N GLY A 161 -10.17 24.99 7.34
CA GLY A 161 -10.74 24.28 6.19
C GLY A 161 -9.99 23.02 5.87
N ALA A 162 -10.33 22.41 4.76
CA ALA A 162 -9.74 21.14 4.31
C ALA A 162 -9.76 21.00 2.78
N ALA A 163 -8.97 20.04 2.26
CA ALA A 163 -9.20 19.50 0.92
C ALA A 163 -10.09 18.25 1.03
N TYR A 164 -11.28 18.31 0.47
CA TYR A 164 -12.24 17.21 0.42
C TYR A 164 -12.08 16.42 -0.89
N CYS A 165 -11.92 15.11 -0.78
CA CYS A 165 -11.91 14.19 -1.92
C CYS A 165 -13.04 13.17 -1.74
N PRO A 166 -14.07 13.16 -2.60
CA PRO A 166 -15.23 12.26 -2.47
C PRO A 166 -14.86 10.78 -2.70
N GLU A 167 -13.79 10.51 -3.42
CA GLU A 167 -13.37 9.15 -3.77
C GLU A 167 -12.55 8.44 -2.70
N GLU A 168 -12.10 9.14 -1.68
CA GLU A 168 -11.37 8.56 -0.55
C GLU A 168 -12.24 7.77 0.39
N GLY A 169 -11.62 6.91 1.18
CA GLY A 169 -12.33 6.09 2.14
C GLY A 169 -11.41 5.10 2.84
N PHE A 170 -11.97 3.97 3.21
CA PHE A 170 -11.20 2.91 3.88
C PHE A 170 -11.80 1.53 3.63
N ALA A 171 -11.02 0.49 3.87
CA ALA A 171 -11.43 -0.90 3.87
C ALA A 171 -10.80 -1.64 5.05
N ASN A 172 -11.20 -2.87 5.30
CA ASN A 172 -10.58 -3.69 6.34
C ASN A 172 -9.34 -4.40 5.78
N PRO A 173 -8.12 -4.03 6.22
CA PRO A 173 -6.89 -4.61 5.69
C PRO A 173 -6.73 -6.10 6.00
N LEU A 174 -7.47 -6.64 6.98
CA LEU A 174 -7.44 -8.05 7.32
C LEU A 174 -8.26 -8.90 6.34
N LEU A 175 -9.12 -8.32 5.53
CA LEU A 175 -10.04 -9.04 4.64
C LEU A 175 -9.56 -9.08 3.18
N ALA A 176 -8.86 -8.06 2.69
CA ALA A 176 -8.52 -7.93 1.27
C ALA A 176 -7.59 -9.06 0.76
N ALA A 177 -6.43 -9.27 1.37
CA ALA A 177 -5.50 -10.30 0.92
C ALA A 177 -6.10 -11.72 1.01
N PRO A 178 -6.80 -12.13 2.08
CA PRO A 178 -7.51 -13.41 2.10
C PRO A 178 -8.61 -13.54 1.03
N ALA A 179 -9.32 -12.45 0.70
CA ALA A 179 -10.32 -12.46 -0.36
C ALA A 179 -9.72 -12.71 -1.74
N TYR A 180 -8.62 -12.02 -2.07
CA TYR A 180 -7.86 -12.28 -3.30
C TYR A 180 -7.44 -13.76 -3.39
N VAL A 181 -6.89 -14.31 -2.31
CA VAL A 181 -6.45 -15.72 -2.27
C VAL A 181 -7.63 -16.67 -2.48
N ARG A 182 -8.74 -16.48 -1.78
CA ARG A 182 -9.93 -17.32 -1.99
C ARG A 182 -10.41 -17.27 -3.44
N ALA A 183 -10.45 -16.08 -4.01
CA ALA A 183 -10.86 -15.89 -5.40
C ALA A 183 -9.88 -16.52 -6.41
N ALA A 184 -8.57 -16.48 -6.12
CA ALA A 184 -7.53 -17.12 -6.93
C ALA A 184 -7.59 -18.66 -6.83
N VAL A 185 -7.73 -19.20 -5.62
CA VAL A 185 -7.82 -20.66 -5.39
C VAL A 185 -9.05 -21.26 -6.05
N ARG A 186 -10.19 -20.55 -6.05
CA ARG A 186 -11.38 -20.98 -6.84
C ARG A 186 -11.08 -21.08 -8.35
N ARG A 187 -9.98 -20.50 -8.83
CA ARG A 187 -9.51 -20.53 -10.24
C ARG A 187 -8.29 -21.41 -10.45
N GLY A 188 -7.94 -22.25 -9.47
CA GLY A 188 -6.87 -23.23 -9.58
C GLY A 188 -5.50 -22.73 -9.06
N ALA A 189 -5.37 -21.52 -8.54
CA ALA A 189 -4.12 -21.08 -7.94
C ALA A 189 -3.78 -21.89 -6.67
N ARG A 190 -2.48 -22.08 -6.44
CA ARG A 190 -1.96 -22.83 -5.28
C ARG A 190 -1.22 -21.89 -4.33
N VAL A 191 -1.29 -22.17 -3.02
CA VAL A 191 -0.66 -21.35 -1.99
C VAL A 191 0.07 -22.24 -0.98
N HIS A 192 1.37 -22.01 -0.84
CA HIS A 192 2.23 -22.71 0.10
C HIS A 192 2.66 -21.73 1.19
N ARG A 193 2.10 -21.88 2.38
CA ARG A 193 2.50 -21.15 3.58
C ARG A 193 3.69 -21.85 4.25
N HIS A 194 4.41 -21.14 5.08
CA HIS A 194 5.64 -21.62 5.76
C HIS A 194 6.70 -22.13 4.78
N ALA A 195 6.71 -21.54 3.57
CA ALA A 195 7.60 -21.86 2.46
C ALA A 195 8.44 -20.62 2.09
N ARG A 196 9.35 -20.19 3.00
CA ARG A 196 10.26 -19.06 2.77
C ARG A 196 11.17 -19.37 1.59
N ALA A 197 11.20 -18.49 0.58
CA ALA A 197 12.21 -18.57 -0.46
C ALA A 197 13.60 -18.28 0.14
N ILE A 198 14.53 -19.20 -0.02
CA ILE A 198 15.89 -19.14 0.54
C ILE A 198 16.97 -19.21 -0.54
N GLY A 199 16.60 -19.44 -1.78
CA GLY A 199 17.49 -19.44 -2.93
C GLY A 199 16.69 -19.42 -4.23
N ILE A 200 17.19 -18.71 -5.24
CA ILE A 200 16.63 -18.66 -6.58
C ILE A 200 17.75 -18.97 -7.55
N GLU A 201 17.58 -20.04 -8.31
CA GLU A 201 18.51 -20.47 -9.35
C GLU A 201 17.82 -20.42 -10.71
N ARG A 202 18.46 -19.85 -11.71
CA ARG A 202 17.98 -19.93 -13.08
C ARG A 202 18.47 -21.23 -13.74
N VAL A 203 17.54 -22.02 -14.26
CA VAL A 203 17.84 -23.31 -14.93
C VAL A 203 17.25 -23.24 -16.35
N GLY A 204 18.11 -22.91 -17.32
CA GLY A 204 17.68 -22.66 -18.69
C GLY A 204 16.73 -21.47 -18.79
N ALA A 205 15.51 -21.69 -19.26
CA ALA A 205 14.47 -20.68 -19.38
C ALA A 205 13.56 -20.58 -18.13
N SER A 206 13.79 -21.45 -17.11
CA SER A 206 12.98 -21.56 -15.91
C SER A 206 13.76 -21.18 -14.66
N PHE A 207 13.07 -21.10 -13.54
CA PHE A 207 13.61 -20.84 -12.22
C PHE A 207 13.35 -22.03 -11.31
N ARG A 208 14.32 -22.29 -10.43
CA ARG A 208 14.19 -23.20 -9.28
C ARG A 208 14.29 -22.37 -8.01
N VAL A 209 13.17 -22.29 -7.28
CA VAL A 209 13.09 -21.56 -6.02
C VAL A 209 13.13 -22.54 -4.86
N GLN A 210 14.15 -22.44 -4.03
CA GLN A 210 14.36 -23.30 -2.88
C GLN A 210 13.59 -22.78 -1.68
N THR A 211 12.91 -23.67 -0.97
CA THR A 211 12.26 -23.40 0.31
C THR A 211 12.56 -24.52 1.31
N PRO A 212 12.41 -24.32 2.63
CA PRO A 212 12.54 -25.39 3.60
C PRO A 212 11.52 -26.54 3.41
N ALA A 213 10.38 -26.25 2.78
CA ALA A 213 9.33 -27.23 2.50
C ALA A 213 9.58 -28.03 1.21
N GLY A 214 10.51 -27.61 0.37
CA GLY A 214 10.80 -28.22 -0.92
C GLY A 214 11.13 -27.17 -1.98
N THR A 215 11.35 -27.62 -3.20
CA THR A 215 11.71 -26.77 -4.34
C THR A 215 10.46 -26.51 -5.18
N VAL A 216 10.29 -25.27 -5.66
CA VAL A 216 9.29 -24.92 -6.66
C VAL A 216 9.99 -24.61 -7.98
N GLU A 217 9.54 -25.25 -9.08
CA GLU A 217 9.98 -24.92 -10.43
C GLU A 217 8.95 -24.00 -11.09
N ALA A 218 9.42 -22.91 -11.71
CA ALA A 218 8.53 -21.93 -12.34
C ALA A 218 9.14 -21.36 -13.62
N GLY A 219 8.29 -21.11 -14.63
CA GLY A 219 8.70 -20.41 -15.85
C GLY A 219 9.07 -18.95 -15.60
N ARG A 220 8.36 -18.31 -14.66
CA ARG A 220 8.57 -16.89 -14.25
C ARG A 220 8.42 -16.75 -12.74
N VAL A 221 9.09 -15.76 -12.17
CA VAL A 221 9.05 -15.46 -10.73
C VAL A 221 8.64 -14.01 -10.52
N VAL A 222 7.70 -13.78 -9.62
CA VAL A 222 7.27 -12.46 -9.17
C VAL A 222 7.70 -12.26 -7.72
N CYS A 223 8.63 -11.35 -7.48
CA CYS A 223 9.02 -10.93 -6.14
C CYS A 223 8.03 -9.86 -5.62
N ALA A 224 7.12 -10.25 -4.73
CA ALA A 224 6.17 -9.39 -4.03
C ALA A 224 6.41 -9.42 -2.50
N ALA A 225 7.67 -9.49 -2.09
CA ALA A 225 8.10 -9.81 -0.72
C ALA A 225 8.10 -8.60 0.25
N GLY A 226 7.57 -7.43 -0.18
CA GLY A 226 7.47 -6.24 0.67
C GLY A 226 8.84 -5.82 1.24
N ALA A 227 8.95 -5.75 2.56
CA ALA A 227 10.20 -5.37 3.23
C ALA A 227 11.37 -6.34 2.99
N GLN A 228 11.11 -7.58 2.58
CA GLN A 228 12.12 -8.56 2.22
C GLN A 228 12.47 -8.55 0.72
N THR A 229 11.89 -7.66 -0.08
CA THR A 229 12.23 -7.54 -1.51
C THR A 229 13.73 -7.39 -1.75
N PRO A 230 14.51 -6.59 -0.98
CA PRO A 230 15.96 -6.51 -1.18
C PRO A 230 16.68 -7.86 -1.01
N GLU A 231 16.27 -8.67 -0.04
CA GLU A 231 16.82 -9.99 0.20
C GLU A 231 16.56 -10.96 -0.98
N ILE A 232 15.32 -10.99 -1.45
CA ILE A 232 14.91 -11.86 -2.56
C ILE A 232 15.52 -11.38 -3.88
N ALA A 233 15.56 -10.08 -4.14
CA ALA A 233 16.14 -9.49 -5.33
C ALA A 233 17.66 -9.74 -5.43
N ALA A 234 18.37 -9.72 -4.29
CA ALA A 234 19.80 -10.01 -4.22
C ALA A 234 20.14 -11.46 -4.66
N MET A 235 19.21 -12.42 -4.51
CA MET A 235 19.40 -13.80 -4.98
C MET A 235 19.55 -13.91 -6.50
N VAL A 236 19.11 -12.88 -7.24
CA VAL A 236 19.23 -12.78 -8.70
C VAL A 236 20.12 -11.61 -9.13
N GLY A 237 20.91 -11.04 -8.22
CA GLY A 237 21.84 -9.95 -8.49
C GLY A 237 21.21 -8.57 -8.68
N LEU A 238 19.94 -8.38 -8.27
CA LEU A 238 19.24 -7.11 -8.37
C LEU A 238 19.36 -6.32 -7.06
N THR A 239 19.84 -5.09 -7.14
CA THR A 239 19.81 -4.12 -6.04
C THR A 239 18.78 -3.04 -6.34
N LEU A 240 17.93 -2.72 -5.37
CA LEU A 240 16.91 -1.68 -5.47
C LEU A 240 17.02 -0.73 -4.27
N PRO A 241 16.76 0.59 -4.45
CA PRO A 241 16.82 1.58 -3.37
C PRO A 241 15.60 1.48 -2.45
N ILE A 242 15.46 0.36 -1.77
CA ILE A 242 14.38 0.05 -0.85
C ILE A 242 14.92 0.10 0.58
N VAL A 243 14.29 0.90 1.42
CA VAL A 243 14.61 0.99 2.85
C VAL A 243 13.44 0.44 3.67
N PRO A 244 13.59 -0.75 4.27
CA PRO A 244 12.61 -1.24 5.23
C PRO A 244 12.55 -0.32 6.46
N HIS A 245 11.35 -0.01 6.92
CA HIS A 245 11.13 0.75 8.14
C HIS A 245 9.84 0.32 8.83
N ALA A 246 9.71 0.62 10.12
CA ALA A 246 8.56 0.25 10.91
C ALA A 246 7.63 1.46 11.13
N LEU A 247 6.34 1.24 10.95
CA LEU A 247 5.29 2.21 11.26
C LEU A 247 4.30 1.61 12.26
N GLN A 248 3.72 2.46 13.09
CA GLN A 248 2.72 2.04 14.07
C GLN A 248 1.34 2.60 13.80
N VAL A 249 0.36 1.86 14.27
CA VAL A 249 -1.07 2.18 14.25
C VAL A 249 -1.63 1.88 15.62
N MET A 250 -2.67 2.60 16.05
CA MET A 250 -3.37 2.32 17.30
C MET A 250 -4.89 2.33 17.09
N VAL A 251 -5.61 1.72 18.04
CA VAL A 251 -7.06 1.68 18.06
C VAL A 251 -7.61 2.08 19.42
N SER A 252 -8.68 2.89 19.39
CA SER A 252 -9.40 3.31 20.60
C SER A 252 -10.44 2.29 21.05
N GLU A 253 -10.99 2.50 22.24
CA GLU A 253 -12.27 1.91 22.62
C GLU A 253 -13.40 2.37 21.70
N PRO A 254 -14.52 1.62 21.62
CA PRO A 254 -15.67 2.04 20.85
C PRO A 254 -16.29 3.34 21.42
N ARG A 255 -16.68 4.22 20.50
CA ARG A 255 -17.39 5.48 20.79
C ARG A 255 -18.63 5.56 19.89
N PRO A 256 -19.61 6.39 20.24
CA PRO A 256 -20.72 6.68 19.35
C PRO A 256 -20.26 7.11 17.96
N PRO A 257 -21.08 6.96 16.91
CA PRO A 257 -20.75 7.43 15.57
C PRO A 257 -20.44 8.93 15.59
N ALA A 258 -19.23 9.29 15.15
CA ALA A 258 -18.75 10.66 15.10
C ALA A 258 -18.05 10.98 13.77
N LEU A 259 -17.64 9.95 13.00
CA LEU A 259 -16.85 10.15 11.81
C LEU A 259 -17.15 9.07 10.76
N ALA A 260 -17.65 9.50 9.60
CA ALA A 260 -17.85 8.62 8.44
C ALA A 260 -16.67 8.71 7.46
N GLN A 261 -16.02 9.87 7.38
CA GLN A 261 -14.96 10.19 6.42
C GLN A 261 -13.60 9.69 6.90
N LEU A 262 -12.67 9.54 5.95
CA LEU A 262 -11.25 9.44 6.23
C LEU A 262 -10.71 10.84 6.56
N ILE A 263 -9.99 11.00 7.68
CA ILE A 263 -9.34 12.26 8.03
C ILE A 263 -7.82 12.11 7.88
N GLN A 264 -7.23 13.06 7.19
CA GLN A 264 -5.79 13.24 7.02
C GLN A 264 -5.41 14.65 7.45
N HIS A 265 -4.13 14.96 7.54
CA HIS A 265 -3.64 16.29 7.91
C HIS A 265 -2.61 16.80 6.90
N ALA A 266 -2.69 18.08 6.54
CA ALA A 266 -1.82 18.72 5.55
C ALA A 266 -0.34 18.69 5.92
N SER A 267 -0.02 18.89 7.20
CA SER A 267 1.36 19.08 7.70
C SER A 267 1.79 18.09 8.77
N ARG A 268 0.85 17.51 9.51
CA ARG A 268 1.13 16.57 10.60
C ARG A 268 0.84 15.13 10.17
N GLN A 269 1.31 14.15 10.91
CA GLN A 269 1.12 12.72 10.63
C GLN A 269 -0.23 12.26 11.18
N LEU A 270 -1.25 12.19 10.33
CA LEU A 270 -2.58 11.72 10.70
C LEU A 270 -3.22 10.94 9.56
N SER A 271 -3.76 9.79 9.91
CA SER A 271 -4.76 9.04 9.15
C SER A 271 -5.74 8.49 10.18
N LEU A 272 -6.96 9.00 10.18
CA LEU A 272 -7.99 8.71 11.19
C LEU A 272 -9.26 8.24 10.50
N ARG A 273 -9.83 7.16 10.98
CA ARG A 273 -11.15 6.68 10.58
C ARG A 273 -11.89 6.04 11.73
N GLN A 274 -13.21 6.04 11.72
CA GLN A 274 -14.03 5.27 12.64
C GLN A 274 -14.55 4.00 11.96
N THR A 275 -14.46 2.88 12.66
CA THR A 275 -15.00 1.61 12.16
C THR A 275 -16.50 1.54 12.39
N PRO A 276 -17.25 0.66 11.69
CA PRO A 276 -18.67 0.42 11.98
C PRO A 276 -18.96 -0.02 13.43
N HIS A 277 -17.95 -0.53 14.12
CA HIS A 277 -18.07 -0.93 15.54
C HIS A 277 -17.72 0.20 16.52
N GLY A 278 -17.51 1.42 16.02
CA GLY A 278 -17.27 2.63 16.83
C GLY A 278 -15.81 2.88 17.22
N THR A 279 -14.88 1.96 16.97
CA THR A 279 -13.46 2.16 17.30
C THR A 279 -12.80 3.09 16.30
N PHE A 280 -11.91 3.97 16.78
CA PHE A 280 -11.08 4.80 15.90
C PHE A 280 -9.77 4.08 15.59
N VAL A 281 -9.44 3.94 14.31
CA VAL A 281 -8.14 3.48 13.85
C VAL A 281 -7.30 4.70 13.50
N ILE A 282 -6.16 4.82 14.15
CA ILE A 282 -5.30 6.01 14.13
C ILE A 282 -3.92 5.61 13.62
N GLY A 283 -3.51 6.18 12.49
CA GLY A 283 -2.22 6.01 11.85
C GLY A 283 -1.67 7.34 11.34
N GLY A 284 -0.97 7.32 10.20
CA GLY A 284 -0.46 8.53 9.56
C GLY A 284 1.06 8.54 9.40
N GLY A 285 1.71 7.38 9.45
CA GLY A 285 3.15 7.26 9.23
C GLY A 285 4.01 7.52 10.47
N TRP A 286 3.46 7.34 11.66
CA TRP A 286 4.23 7.42 12.91
C TRP A 286 5.26 6.30 13.00
N PRO A 287 6.54 6.61 13.30
CA PRO A 287 7.59 5.61 13.37
C PRO A 287 7.39 4.63 14.53
N ALA A 288 7.86 3.42 14.31
CA ALA A 288 8.00 2.39 15.32
C ALA A 288 9.45 1.89 15.34
N GLU A 289 9.83 1.10 16.33
CA GLU A 289 11.15 0.50 16.40
C GLU A 289 11.21 -0.68 15.42
N PRO A 290 12.15 -0.66 14.46
CA PRO A 290 12.28 -1.74 13.48
C PRO A 290 12.76 -3.04 14.11
N VAL A 291 12.57 -4.13 13.39
CA VAL A 291 13.03 -5.47 13.81
C VAL A 291 14.54 -5.51 13.88
N LYS A 292 15.08 -6.02 14.99
CA LYS A 292 16.54 -6.19 15.22
C LYS A 292 17.02 -7.62 14.97
N ALA A 293 16.11 -8.60 14.85
CA ALA A 293 16.45 -10.00 14.66
C ALA A 293 15.40 -10.73 13.83
N ASP A 294 15.80 -11.78 13.11
CA ASP A 294 14.88 -12.62 12.34
C ASP A 294 13.75 -13.17 13.21
N GLY A 295 12.52 -13.10 12.69
CA GLY A 295 11.31 -13.59 13.36
C GLY A 295 10.75 -12.66 14.45
N ALA A 296 11.46 -11.60 14.84
CA ALA A 296 10.93 -10.59 15.77
C ALA A 296 9.88 -9.72 15.07
N ARG A 297 9.04 -9.02 15.86
CA ARG A 297 8.09 -8.02 15.36
C ARG A 297 8.58 -6.62 15.70
N PRO A 298 8.29 -5.63 14.84
CA PRO A 298 8.57 -4.25 15.17
C PRO A 298 7.79 -3.84 16.43
N GLN A 299 8.37 -2.96 17.23
CA GLN A 299 7.79 -2.55 18.50
C GLN A 299 7.26 -1.13 18.40
N THR A 300 6.15 -0.87 19.09
CA THR A 300 5.60 0.48 19.23
C THR A 300 6.46 1.30 20.17
N VAL A 301 6.52 2.62 19.92
CA VAL A 301 7.25 3.56 20.76
C VAL A 301 6.31 4.60 21.36
N LEU A 302 6.48 4.87 22.64
CA LEU A 302 5.59 5.77 23.39
C LEU A 302 5.51 7.19 22.80
N PRO A 303 6.58 7.83 22.35
CA PRO A 303 6.49 9.16 21.71
C PRO A 303 5.53 9.21 20.53
N SER A 304 5.50 8.16 19.70
CA SER A 304 4.58 8.07 18.56
C SER A 304 3.13 7.82 18.98
N ILE A 305 2.90 7.07 20.07
CA ILE A 305 1.55 6.88 20.66
C ILE A 305 1.02 8.23 21.15
N VAL A 306 1.83 8.95 21.94
CA VAL A 306 1.47 10.25 22.51
C VAL A 306 1.24 11.30 21.40
N GLY A 307 2.15 11.34 20.41
CA GLY A 307 2.02 12.25 19.27
C GLY A 307 0.75 11.99 18.46
N SER A 308 0.44 10.72 18.16
CA SER A 308 -0.79 10.33 17.47
C SER A 308 -2.04 10.72 18.25
N ALA A 309 -2.07 10.44 19.56
CA ALA A 309 -3.21 10.77 20.41
C ALA A 309 -3.45 12.28 20.48
N ARG A 310 -2.37 13.07 20.60
CA ARG A 310 -2.44 14.54 20.64
C ARG A 310 -3.07 15.11 19.36
N ILE A 311 -2.61 14.67 18.18
CA ILE A 311 -3.18 15.17 16.91
C ILE A 311 -4.66 14.82 16.80
N VAL A 312 -5.05 13.61 17.20
CA VAL A 312 -6.46 13.22 17.19
C VAL A 312 -7.28 14.11 18.11
N SER A 313 -6.79 14.41 19.31
CA SER A 313 -7.47 15.31 20.26
C SER A 313 -7.62 16.73 19.71
N ASP A 314 -6.63 17.24 18.97
CA ASP A 314 -6.67 18.55 18.33
C ASP A 314 -7.70 18.59 17.18
N VAL A 315 -7.76 17.53 16.37
CA VAL A 315 -8.59 17.46 15.15
C VAL A 315 -10.03 17.02 15.44
N LEU A 316 -10.21 16.08 16.37
CA LEU A 316 -11.51 15.49 16.74
C LEU A 316 -11.71 15.52 18.25
N PRO A 317 -12.01 16.68 18.86
CA PRO A 317 -12.02 16.86 20.32
C PRO A 317 -12.96 15.91 21.07
N CYS A 318 -14.04 15.46 20.46
CA CYS A 318 -15.02 14.56 21.08
C CYS A 318 -14.47 13.17 21.44
N VAL A 319 -13.23 12.83 21.03
CA VAL A 319 -12.57 11.57 21.37
C VAL A 319 -11.30 11.76 22.21
N ALA A 320 -11.06 12.96 22.73
CA ALA A 320 -9.84 13.28 23.49
C ALA A 320 -9.69 12.45 24.78
N ASP A 321 -10.79 11.98 25.35
CA ASP A 321 -10.84 11.13 26.54
C ASP A 321 -10.94 9.62 26.21
N ALA A 322 -10.90 9.24 24.93
CA ALA A 322 -11.02 7.84 24.52
C ALA A 322 -9.75 7.05 24.88
N ARG A 323 -9.94 5.88 25.48
CA ARG A 323 -8.82 5.00 25.84
C ARG A 323 -8.26 4.30 24.59
N ILE A 324 -6.95 4.22 24.51
CA ILE A 324 -6.28 3.39 23.51
C ILE A 324 -6.28 1.94 24.00
N LEU A 325 -6.96 1.06 23.26
CA LEU A 325 -7.03 -0.36 23.62
C LEU A 325 -5.81 -1.14 23.13
N ARG A 326 -5.25 -0.74 21.97
CA ARG A 326 -4.11 -1.44 21.38
C ARG A 326 -3.33 -0.51 20.48
N ALA A 327 -2.00 -0.65 20.52
CA ALA A 327 -1.09 -0.18 19.49
C ALA A 327 -0.29 -1.36 18.93
N TRP A 328 0.02 -1.31 17.65
CA TRP A 328 0.85 -2.32 16.97
C TRP A 328 1.70 -1.67 15.90
N ALA A 329 2.73 -2.38 15.47
CA ALA A 329 3.61 -1.92 14.41
C ALA A 329 3.73 -2.97 13.29
N GLY A 330 4.03 -2.52 12.09
CA GLY A 330 4.29 -3.35 10.92
C GLY A 330 5.49 -2.84 10.15
N MET A 331 6.24 -3.78 9.54
CA MET A 331 7.33 -3.44 8.63
C MET A 331 6.78 -3.04 7.27
N THR A 332 7.14 -1.84 6.83
CA THR A 332 6.84 -1.31 5.50
C THR A 332 8.13 -0.90 4.78
N THR A 333 8.04 -0.24 3.65
CA THR A 333 9.18 0.17 2.85
C THR A 333 9.08 1.62 2.42
N ALA A 334 10.21 2.30 2.35
CA ALA A 334 10.39 3.54 1.63
C ALA A 334 11.19 3.29 0.34
N THR A 335 10.89 4.03 -0.70
CA THR A 335 11.45 3.87 -2.04
C THR A 335 12.09 5.17 -2.56
N GLY A 336 12.64 5.95 -1.65
CA GLY A 336 13.16 7.29 -1.93
C GLY A 336 12.08 8.37 -1.84
N ALA A 337 12.54 9.64 -1.73
CA ALA A 337 11.66 10.77 -1.41
C ALA A 337 10.61 11.06 -2.50
N ARG A 338 10.90 10.77 -3.76
CA ARG A 338 10.05 11.07 -4.91
C ARG A 338 9.24 9.90 -5.43
N ASN A 339 9.69 8.67 -5.21
CA ASN A 339 8.97 7.48 -5.67
C ASN A 339 7.94 7.04 -4.62
N ARG A 340 6.69 7.43 -4.79
CA ARG A 340 5.57 7.05 -3.90
C ARG A 340 5.05 5.64 -4.16
N VAL A 341 5.09 5.18 -5.41
CA VAL A 341 4.44 3.92 -5.80
C VAL A 341 5.31 2.72 -5.51
N GLY A 342 6.60 2.77 -5.85
CA GLY A 342 7.51 1.63 -5.73
C GLY A 342 7.98 1.12 -7.10
N PHE A 343 8.03 -0.20 -7.25
CA PHE A 343 8.60 -0.85 -8.43
C PHE A 343 7.65 -1.89 -9.00
N ILE A 344 7.51 -1.89 -10.33
CA ILE A 344 6.75 -2.89 -11.09
C ILE A 344 7.49 -3.20 -12.39
N GLY A 345 7.62 -4.48 -12.73
CA GLY A 345 8.15 -4.89 -14.01
C GLY A 345 9.23 -5.94 -13.95
N GLU A 346 9.75 -6.29 -15.11
CA GLU A 346 10.78 -7.31 -15.31
C GLU A 346 12.18 -6.76 -15.00
N HIS A 347 13.00 -7.58 -14.39
CA HIS A 347 14.45 -7.32 -14.28
C HIS A 347 15.13 -7.79 -15.55
N ALA A 348 15.37 -6.91 -16.51
CA ALA A 348 15.89 -7.22 -17.83
C ALA A 348 17.15 -8.11 -17.86
N PRO A 349 18.16 -7.96 -16.95
CA PRO A 349 19.30 -8.86 -16.88
C PRO A 349 18.96 -10.31 -16.53
N VAL A 350 17.79 -10.54 -15.90
CA VAL A 350 17.31 -11.89 -15.54
C VAL A 350 15.89 -12.06 -16.07
N PRO A 351 15.73 -12.31 -17.39
CA PRO A 351 14.41 -12.43 -18.03
C PRO A 351 13.52 -13.47 -17.35
N GLY A 352 12.28 -13.12 -17.10
CA GLY A 352 11.31 -13.92 -16.35
C GLY A 352 11.26 -13.62 -14.85
N PHE A 353 12.18 -12.79 -14.32
CA PHE A 353 12.09 -12.32 -12.93
C PHE A 353 11.46 -10.93 -12.86
N TYR A 354 10.33 -10.83 -12.17
CA TYR A 354 9.55 -9.61 -11.99
C TYR A 354 9.57 -9.13 -10.55
N VAL A 355 9.47 -7.82 -10.36
CA VAL A 355 9.27 -7.21 -9.04
C VAL A 355 7.90 -6.54 -9.00
N LEU A 356 7.20 -6.72 -7.89
CA LEU A 356 5.96 -6.02 -7.57
C LEU A 356 6.06 -5.52 -6.14
N MET A 357 6.37 -4.25 -5.97
CA MET A 357 6.52 -3.64 -4.67
C MET A 357 5.96 -2.21 -4.70
N ALA A 358 5.12 -1.88 -3.74
CA ALA A 358 4.71 -0.50 -3.47
C ALA A 358 5.17 -0.13 -2.07
N GLY A 359 5.66 1.08 -1.90
CA GLY A 359 6.02 1.63 -0.60
C GLY A 359 4.83 1.60 0.37
N GLY A 360 4.73 2.51 1.31
CA GLY A 360 3.63 2.55 2.29
C GLY A 360 2.20 2.61 1.71
N TRP A 361 2.03 2.59 0.40
CA TRP A 361 0.77 2.76 -0.34
C TRP A 361 0.23 1.47 -0.97
N GLY A 362 0.90 0.35 -0.77
CA GLY A 362 0.58 -0.92 -1.41
C GLY A 362 -0.84 -1.42 -1.17
N PHE A 363 -1.47 -1.06 -0.05
CA PHE A 363 -2.86 -1.46 0.22
C PHE A 363 -3.84 -0.79 -0.76
N ALA A 364 -3.81 0.54 -0.85
CA ALA A 364 -4.70 1.29 -1.73
C ALA A 364 -4.48 0.95 -3.22
N LEU A 365 -3.22 0.76 -3.63
CA LEU A 365 -2.85 0.47 -5.03
C LEU A 365 -2.94 -1.02 -5.40
N SER A 366 -3.19 -1.93 -4.44
CA SER A 366 -3.13 -3.37 -4.69
C SER A 366 -3.96 -3.88 -5.86
N PRO A 367 -5.21 -3.43 -6.08
CA PRO A 367 -6.02 -3.97 -7.17
C PRO A 367 -5.47 -3.59 -8.55
N VAL A 368 -4.98 -2.37 -8.68
CA VAL A 368 -4.43 -1.87 -9.94
C VAL A 368 -3.06 -2.46 -10.22
N LEU A 369 -2.16 -2.47 -9.25
CA LEU A 369 -0.80 -2.99 -9.44
C LEU A 369 -0.78 -4.50 -9.71
N GLY A 370 -1.65 -5.27 -9.06
CA GLY A 370 -1.81 -6.70 -9.35
C GLY A 370 -2.28 -6.96 -10.79
N ARG A 371 -3.23 -6.14 -11.28
CA ARG A 371 -3.72 -6.18 -12.66
C ARG A 371 -2.61 -5.83 -13.65
N LEU A 372 -1.96 -4.68 -13.46
CA LEU A 372 -0.90 -4.20 -14.35
C LEU A 372 0.27 -5.18 -14.44
N LEU A 373 0.67 -5.80 -13.33
CA LEU A 373 1.68 -6.84 -13.34
C LEU A 373 1.25 -8.02 -14.23
N SER A 374 0.01 -8.47 -14.09
CA SER A 374 -0.50 -9.57 -14.90
C SER A 374 -0.56 -9.21 -16.40
N GLU A 375 -0.79 -7.95 -16.73
CA GLU A 375 -0.76 -7.43 -18.11
C GLU A 375 0.66 -7.44 -18.69
N LEU A 376 1.63 -6.90 -17.93
CA LEU A 376 3.04 -6.91 -18.30
C LEU A 376 3.57 -8.34 -18.52
N LEU A 377 3.26 -9.24 -17.59
CA LEU A 377 3.76 -10.61 -17.60
C LEU A 377 3.22 -11.43 -18.78
N LEU A 378 2.05 -11.10 -19.29
CA LEU A 378 1.42 -11.78 -20.42
C LEU A 378 1.73 -11.12 -21.79
N ASP A 379 2.77 -10.29 -21.85
CA ASP A 379 3.23 -9.56 -23.04
C ASP A 379 2.16 -8.68 -23.68
N ARG A 380 1.25 -8.15 -22.86
CA ARG A 380 0.24 -7.17 -23.25
C ARG A 380 0.68 -5.79 -22.83
N ALA A 381 0.35 -4.81 -23.63
CA ALA A 381 0.51 -3.41 -23.19
C ALA A 381 -0.30 -3.17 -21.92
N PRO A 382 0.31 -2.65 -20.85
CA PRO A 382 -0.41 -2.39 -19.62
C PRO A 382 -1.48 -1.32 -19.87
N SER A 383 -2.63 -1.47 -19.20
CA SER A 383 -3.78 -0.57 -19.33
C SER A 383 -3.52 0.86 -18.81
N LEU A 384 -2.45 1.03 -18.02
CA LEU A 384 -1.91 2.32 -17.61
C LEU A 384 -0.39 2.31 -17.78
N PRO A 385 0.24 3.46 -18.09
CA PRO A 385 1.69 3.56 -18.19
C PRO A 385 2.36 3.23 -16.85
N VAL A 386 3.39 2.38 -16.90
CA VAL A 386 4.17 1.96 -15.71
C VAL A 386 5.66 2.27 -15.83
N ASP A 387 6.09 2.91 -16.89
CA ASP A 387 7.50 3.21 -17.19
C ASP A 387 8.17 3.99 -16.05
N GLU A 388 7.42 4.89 -15.41
CA GLU A 388 7.90 5.67 -14.25
C GLU A 388 8.24 4.80 -13.03
N PHE A 389 7.72 3.58 -12.97
CA PHE A 389 7.89 2.62 -11.87
C PHE A 389 8.67 1.39 -12.30
N SER A 390 9.19 1.38 -13.54
CA SER A 390 9.94 0.25 -14.08
C SER A 390 11.17 -0.07 -13.23
N VAL A 391 11.38 -1.36 -12.97
CA VAL A 391 12.56 -1.87 -12.23
C VAL A 391 13.87 -1.43 -12.88
N SER A 392 13.96 -1.48 -14.20
CA SER A 392 15.19 -1.11 -14.94
C SER A 392 15.60 0.35 -14.75
N ARG A 393 14.64 1.25 -14.60
CA ARG A 393 14.91 2.67 -14.38
C ARG A 393 15.64 2.97 -13.05
N TRP A 394 15.49 2.10 -12.07
CA TRP A 394 16.02 2.30 -10.71
C TRP A 394 17.20 1.38 -10.38
N ALA A 395 17.35 0.28 -11.13
CA ALA A 395 18.47 -0.65 -10.96
C ALA A 395 19.82 -0.08 -11.47
N GLU A 396 19.77 0.89 -12.39
CA GLU A 396 20.96 1.54 -12.94
C GLU A 396 21.46 2.73 -12.10
N ALA A 397 20.66 3.21 -11.15
CA ALA A 397 20.96 4.37 -10.32
C ALA A 397 21.58 4.02 -8.96
N ALA A 398 21.84 2.74 -8.69
CA ALA A 398 22.50 2.19 -7.51
C ALA A 398 23.90 1.74 -7.83
#